data_59f0dcbd0b3947a8fa53b1c5c5f8004e
#
_entry.id   59f0dcbd0b3947a8fa53b1c5c5f8004e
#
_cell.length_a   1.000
_cell.length_b   1.000
_cell.length_c   1.000
_cell.angle_alpha   90.00
_cell.angle_beta   90.00
_cell.angle_gamma   90.00
#
_symmetry.space_group_name_H-M   'P 1'
#
loop_
_entity.id
_entity.type
_entity.pdbx_description
1 polymer ?
#
loop_
_entity_poly.entity_id
_entity_poly.type
_entity_poly.pdbx_seq_one_letter_code
_entity_poly.pdbx_strand_id
1 'polypeptide(L)'
;MHLYIEHLGLTTVNPSQSNKIAPVTLLNRGSIAVISIENAPVNALSHAVREGIVSCLKAAEKDNGVKAIVVSCVGSTFIAGADISEFGQPALEPHLPDVLAQLDRCSKPIIAALFGTVLGGGFEVALSCHYRVALMHTKLGLPEVTLGLIPGAGGTQLLPRLAGLEMALEMITLGKPHTAKKLFDHGVIDLLVEEDSSLAEGSLLKQAILFAYTILDTGQGVRRVSQMNIETSDSHVELFDQWRKKIAKKARGQKAPQCAIDAIENAVLLPFEEGKKCERDLFIKCRDSSQSTAMRHAFFAERRAAKLPECYDKTQNTPLLPIKQVAVIGAGTMGGGIAM
;
A
#
# COMPACT_ATOMS: atom_id res chain seq x y z
N MET A 1 36.60 -3.25 -19.27
CA MET A 1 35.27 -3.17 -18.68
C MET A 1 34.18 -2.86 -19.74
N HIS A 2 34.37 -3.32 -20.99
CA HIS A 2 33.42 -3.12 -22.11
C HIS A 2 32.92 -4.43 -22.75
N LEU A 3 33.27 -5.57 -22.19
CA LEU A 3 33.02 -6.91 -22.80
C LEU A 3 32.03 -7.79 -22.03
N TYR A 4 31.31 -7.26 -21.03
CA TYR A 4 30.33 -8.02 -20.23
C TYR A 4 28.86 -7.60 -20.43
N ILE A 5 28.58 -6.62 -21.32
CA ILE A 5 27.23 -6.05 -21.52
C ILE A 5 26.46 -6.75 -22.67
N GLU A 6 27.14 -7.46 -23.56
CA GLU A 6 26.48 -8.05 -24.75
C GLU A 6 25.67 -9.34 -24.48
N HIS A 7 25.81 -9.97 -23.33
CA HIS A 7 25.08 -11.22 -23.03
C HIS A 7 23.72 -11.04 -22.33
N LEU A 8 23.27 -9.79 -22.10
CA LEU A 8 21.99 -9.51 -21.42
C LEU A 8 20.91 -8.90 -22.31
N GLY A 9 21.13 -8.78 -23.62
CA GLY A 9 20.12 -8.31 -24.58
C GLY A 9 19.63 -6.87 -24.32
N LEU A 10 20.49 -6.00 -23.79
CA LEU A 10 20.20 -4.58 -23.60
C LEU A 10 20.57 -3.81 -24.86
N THR A 11 19.61 -3.55 -25.73
CA THR A 11 19.77 -2.56 -26.81
C THR A 11 19.88 -1.17 -26.20
N THR A 12 21.01 -0.50 -26.41
CA THR A 12 21.21 0.92 -26.05
C THR A 12 20.26 1.78 -26.88
N VAL A 13 19.27 2.39 -26.23
CA VAL A 13 18.38 3.40 -26.83
C VAL A 13 19.06 4.76 -26.71
N ASN A 14 19.14 5.46 -27.83
CA ASN A 14 19.73 6.79 -27.97
C ASN A 14 18.98 7.85 -27.13
N PRO A 15 19.62 8.71 -26.32
CA PRO A 15 18.94 9.59 -25.32
C PRO A 15 18.44 10.94 -25.88
N SER A 16 17.80 10.97 -27.05
CA SER A 16 17.36 12.25 -27.64
C SER A 16 15.90 12.31 -28.07
N GLN A 17 15.02 11.56 -27.41
CA GLN A 17 13.57 11.81 -27.41
C GLN A 17 13.05 11.60 -26.00
N SER A 18 12.36 12.59 -25.43
CA SER A 18 11.66 12.50 -24.14
C SER A 18 10.46 11.56 -24.26
N ASN A 19 10.70 10.26 -24.47
CA ASN A 19 9.70 9.24 -24.27
C ASN A 19 9.51 9.10 -22.76
N LYS A 20 8.39 9.56 -22.22
CA LYS A 20 7.94 9.17 -20.88
C LYS A 20 7.93 7.64 -20.86
N ILE A 21 8.88 7.05 -20.16
CA ILE A 21 8.90 5.60 -19.92
C ILE A 21 7.57 5.27 -19.24
N ALA A 22 6.86 4.26 -19.74
CA ALA A 22 5.60 3.84 -19.14
C ALA A 22 5.84 3.50 -17.65
N PRO A 23 4.99 3.98 -16.72
CA PRO A 23 5.23 3.81 -15.28
C PRO A 23 5.11 2.35 -14.81
N VAL A 24 4.67 1.45 -15.70
CA VAL A 24 4.58 0.01 -15.44
C VAL A 24 5.13 -0.74 -16.64
N THR A 25 6.02 -1.66 -16.39
CA THR A 25 6.67 -2.49 -17.41
C THR A 25 6.51 -3.98 -17.08
N LEU A 26 6.56 -4.82 -18.13
CA LEU A 26 6.49 -6.28 -18.02
C LEU A 26 7.80 -6.88 -18.54
N LEU A 27 8.45 -7.69 -17.72
CA LEU A 27 9.69 -8.39 -18.05
C LEU A 27 9.57 -9.86 -17.71
N ASN A 28 9.93 -10.75 -18.66
CA ASN A 28 9.96 -12.18 -18.39
C ASN A 28 11.33 -12.62 -17.85
N ARG A 29 11.32 -13.42 -16.79
CA ARG A 29 12.47 -14.07 -16.15
C ARG A 29 12.25 -15.58 -16.15
N GLY A 30 12.54 -16.24 -17.25
CA GLY A 30 12.14 -17.64 -17.47
C GLY A 30 10.61 -17.75 -17.53
N SER A 31 10.03 -18.62 -16.72
CA SER A 31 8.57 -18.79 -16.61
C SER A 31 7.89 -17.82 -15.63
N ILE A 32 8.63 -16.86 -15.05
CA ILE A 32 8.10 -15.85 -14.15
C ILE A 32 8.05 -14.50 -14.87
N ALA A 33 6.86 -13.89 -14.95
CA ALA A 33 6.71 -12.50 -15.40
C ALA A 33 6.90 -11.55 -14.21
N VAL A 34 7.60 -10.45 -14.42
CA VAL A 34 7.78 -9.37 -13.44
C VAL A 34 7.06 -8.14 -13.94
N ILE A 35 6.04 -7.70 -13.22
CA ILE A 35 5.39 -6.41 -13.38
C ILE A 35 6.15 -5.43 -12.49
N SER A 36 6.89 -4.51 -13.11
CA SER A 36 7.70 -3.50 -12.41
C SER A 36 7.02 -2.15 -12.50
N ILE A 37 6.80 -1.51 -11.35
CA ILE A 37 6.17 -0.19 -11.21
C ILE A 37 7.25 0.83 -10.88
N GLU A 38 7.32 1.90 -11.68
CA GLU A 38 8.23 3.02 -11.48
C GLU A 38 7.47 4.34 -11.66
N ASN A 39 6.97 4.88 -10.56
CA ASN A 39 6.22 6.14 -10.50
C ASN A 39 6.68 6.99 -9.32
N ALA A 40 7.89 7.56 -9.45
CA ALA A 40 8.51 8.36 -8.41
C ALA A 40 7.62 9.54 -7.95
N PRO A 41 7.74 9.98 -6.69
CA PRO A 41 8.71 9.54 -5.68
C PRO A 41 8.25 8.34 -4.83
N VAL A 42 6.96 7.97 -4.85
CA VAL A 42 6.35 7.03 -3.87
C VAL A 42 5.49 5.95 -4.53
N ASN A 43 5.60 5.79 -5.83
CA ASN A 43 4.84 4.81 -6.61
C ASN A 43 3.32 4.89 -6.37
N ALA A 44 2.78 6.13 -6.28
CA ALA A 44 1.35 6.33 -6.08
C ALA A 44 0.53 5.70 -7.23
N LEU A 45 -0.64 5.14 -6.90
CA LEU A 45 -1.55 4.48 -7.85
C LEU A 45 -2.31 5.51 -8.70
N SER A 46 -1.58 6.29 -9.50
CA SER A 46 -2.17 7.17 -10.50
C SER A 46 -2.93 6.37 -11.57
N HIS A 47 -3.75 7.04 -12.37
CA HIS A 47 -4.46 6.42 -13.49
C HIS A 47 -3.52 5.63 -14.40
N ALA A 48 -2.38 6.21 -14.81
CA ALA A 48 -1.41 5.55 -15.67
C ALA A 48 -0.79 4.28 -15.05
N VAL A 49 -0.59 4.28 -13.72
CA VAL A 49 -0.12 3.08 -13.00
C VAL A 49 -1.20 2.01 -12.97
N ARG A 50 -2.45 2.37 -12.69
CA ARG A 50 -3.57 1.41 -12.68
C ARG A 50 -3.78 0.78 -14.06
N GLU A 51 -3.79 1.58 -15.12
CA GLU A 51 -3.89 1.11 -16.51
C GLU A 51 -2.72 0.20 -16.89
N GLY A 52 -1.50 0.59 -16.52
CA GLY A 52 -0.29 -0.19 -16.76
C GLY A 52 -0.32 -1.56 -16.06
N ILE A 53 -0.74 -1.62 -14.79
CA ILE A 53 -0.90 -2.88 -14.06
C ILE A 53 -1.88 -3.82 -14.80
N VAL A 54 -3.04 -3.31 -15.19
CA VAL A 54 -4.06 -4.10 -15.92
C VAL A 54 -3.54 -4.61 -17.25
N SER A 55 -2.85 -3.74 -18.01
CA SER A 55 -2.28 -4.10 -19.31
C SER A 55 -1.21 -5.21 -19.18
N CYS A 56 -0.26 -5.02 -18.24
CA CYS A 56 0.79 -6.01 -17.98
C CYS A 56 0.23 -7.34 -17.46
N LEU A 57 -0.77 -7.29 -16.57
CA LEU A 57 -1.42 -8.48 -16.05
C LEU A 57 -2.08 -9.30 -17.16
N LYS A 58 -2.86 -8.66 -18.03
CA LYS A 58 -3.51 -9.30 -19.18
C LYS A 58 -2.49 -9.90 -20.16
N ALA A 59 -1.37 -9.21 -20.40
CA ALA A 59 -0.30 -9.74 -21.24
C ALA A 59 0.35 -10.98 -20.61
N ALA A 60 0.67 -10.93 -19.32
CA ALA A 60 1.25 -12.06 -18.59
C ALA A 60 0.31 -13.27 -18.52
N GLU A 61 -1.01 -13.05 -18.38
CA GLU A 61 -2.00 -14.14 -18.36
C GLU A 61 -2.09 -14.86 -19.72
N LYS A 62 -2.03 -14.11 -20.82
CA LYS A 62 -2.12 -14.65 -22.18
C LYS A 62 -0.86 -15.41 -22.61
N ASP A 63 0.28 -15.11 -22.02
CA ASP A 63 1.55 -15.77 -22.37
C ASP A 63 1.61 -17.16 -21.74
N ASN A 64 1.51 -18.23 -22.56
CA ASN A 64 1.58 -19.62 -22.10
C ASN A 64 2.95 -19.98 -21.49
N GLY A 65 4.02 -19.27 -21.80
CA GLY A 65 5.34 -19.42 -21.21
C GLY A 65 5.41 -18.93 -19.77
N VAL A 66 4.55 -17.98 -19.40
CA VAL A 66 4.46 -17.44 -18.03
C VAL A 66 3.63 -18.39 -17.16
N LYS A 67 4.18 -18.78 -15.99
CA LYS A 67 3.52 -19.67 -15.01
C LYS A 67 3.18 -18.96 -13.70
N ALA A 68 3.91 -17.92 -13.32
CA ALA A 68 3.60 -17.07 -12.19
C ALA A 68 4.03 -15.62 -12.45
N ILE A 69 3.55 -14.69 -11.63
CA ILE A 69 3.76 -13.25 -11.80
C ILE A 69 4.32 -12.70 -10.48
N VAL A 70 5.33 -11.83 -10.56
CA VAL A 70 5.84 -11.05 -9.43
C VAL A 70 5.50 -9.58 -9.68
N VAL A 71 4.87 -8.92 -8.72
CA VAL A 71 4.65 -7.47 -8.71
C VAL A 71 5.72 -6.84 -7.83
N SER A 72 6.53 -5.96 -8.41
CA SER A 72 7.61 -5.24 -7.74
C SER A 72 7.59 -3.77 -8.10
N CYS A 73 8.33 -2.96 -7.36
CA CYS A 73 8.48 -1.53 -7.63
C CYS A 73 9.96 -1.15 -7.70
N VAL A 74 10.23 -0.01 -8.35
CA VAL A 74 11.55 0.63 -8.39
C VAL A 74 11.56 1.78 -7.38
N GLY A 75 12.74 2.10 -6.82
CA GLY A 75 12.92 3.22 -5.88
C GLY A 75 12.96 2.77 -4.42
N SER A 76 12.57 3.64 -3.50
CA SER A 76 12.73 3.46 -2.06
C SER A 76 11.54 2.79 -1.37
N THR A 77 10.45 2.56 -2.08
CA THR A 77 9.23 2.01 -1.48
C THR A 77 8.42 1.22 -2.51
N PHE A 78 7.60 0.30 -2.05
CA PHE A 78 6.57 -0.34 -2.87
C PHE A 78 5.55 0.73 -3.30
N ILE A 79 4.31 0.65 -2.95
CA ILE A 79 3.27 1.63 -3.28
C ILE A 79 2.80 2.29 -1.99
N ALA A 80 2.95 3.63 -1.89
CA ALA A 80 2.59 4.36 -0.68
C ALA A 80 1.11 4.85 -0.65
N GLY A 81 0.28 4.36 -1.55
CA GLY A 81 -1.15 4.63 -1.55
C GLY A 81 -1.72 5.03 -2.90
N ALA A 82 -3.00 5.37 -2.92
CA ALA A 82 -3.67 5.97 -4.06
C ALA A 82 -3.12 7.39 -4.33
N ASP A 83 -3.23 7.84 -5.57
CA ASP A 83 -2.91 9.23 -5.88
C ASP A 83 -4.05 10.13 -5.39
N ILE A 84 -3.82 10.72 -4.20
CA ILE A 84 -4.81 11.60 -3.57
C ILE A 84 -5.01 12.93 -4.30
N SER A 85 -4.16 13.28 -5.28
CA SER A 85 -4.36 14.44 -6.14
C SER A 85 -5.53 14.25 -7.12
N GLU A 86 -5.91 13.00 -7.40
CA GLU A 86 -7.07 12.66 -8.23
C GLU A 86 -8.42 12.87 -7.51
N PHE A 87 -8.42 13.07 -6.18
CA PHE A 87 -9.66 13.34 -5.44
C PHE A 87 -10.26 14.68 -5.86
N GLY A 88 -11.55 14.65 -6.24
CA GLY A 88 -12.27 15.81 -6.76
C GLY A 88 -12.14 16.00 -8.27
N GLN A 89 -11.37 15.17 -8.96
CA GLN A 89 -11.34 15.08 -10.42
C GLN A 89 -12.34 14.01 -10.91
N PRO A 90 -12.79 14.09 -12.18
CA PRO A 90 -13.55 12.99 -12.77
C PRO A 90 -12.77 11.69 -12.67
N ALA A 91 -13.42 10.66 -12.15
CA ALA A 91 -12.78 9.37 -11.98
C ALA A 91 -12.51 8.70 -13.33
N LEU A 92 -11.27 8.24 -13.56
CA LEU A 92 -10.83 7.57 -14.78
C LEU A 92 -10.72 6.06 -14.55
N GLU A 93 -11.26 5.30 -15.50
CA GLU A 93 -11.12 3.84 -15.53
C GLU A 93 -9.72 3.41 -16.03
N PRO A 94 -9.16 2.30 -15.50
CA PRO A 94 -9.75 1.42 -14.49
C PRO A 94 -9.71 2.06 -13.09
N HIS A 95 -10.78 1.89 -12.30
CA HIS A 95 -10.78 2.26 -10.89
C HIS A 95 -9.97 1.25 -10.07
N LEU A 96 -9.44 1.67 -8.92
CA LEU A 96 -8.64 0.77 -8.09
C LEU A 96 -9.35 -0.55 -7.73
N PRO A 97 -10.63 -0.57 -7.32
CA PRO A 97 -11.34 -1.83 -7.07
C PRO A 97 -11.35 -2.80 -8.25
N ASP A 98 -11.39 -2.27 -9.50
CA ASP A 98 -11.40 -3.09 -10.71
C ASP A 98 -10.02 -3.72 -10.98
N VAL A 99 -8.95 -2.97 -10.71
CA VAL A 99 -7.57 -3.46 -10.78
C VAL A 99 -7.37 -4.60 -9.79
N LEU A 100 -7.81 -4.40 -8.54
CA LEU A 100 -7.66 -5.39 -7.47
C LEU A 100 -8.47 -6.65 -7.74
N ALA A 101 -9.68 -6.51 -8.30
CA ALA A 101 -10.49 -7.64 -8.71
C ALA A 101 -9.81 -8.46 -9.83
N GLN A 102 -9.06 -7.83 -10.75
CA GLN A 102 -8.31 -8.53 -11.78
C GLN A 102 -7.09 -9.26 -11.19
N LEU A 103 -6.39 -8.67 -10.21
CA LEU A 103 -5.30 -9.34 -9.50
C LEU A 103 -5.82 -10.59 -8.75
N ASP A 104 -6.90 -10.47 -7.97
CA ASP A 104 -7.49 -11.56 -7.22
C ASP A 104 -7.98 -12.72 -8.12
N ARG A 105 -8.57 -12.39 -9.29
CA ARG A 105 -9.11 -13.37 -10.23
C ARG A 105 -8.07 -13.99 -11.15
N CYS A 106 -6.85 -13.47 -11.19
CA CYS A 106 -5.79 -13.98 -12.06
C CYS A 106 -5.65 -15.50 -11.92
N SER A 107 -5.51 -16.18 -13.05
CA SER A 107 -5.40 -17.64 -13.12
C SER A 107 -3.99 -18.14 -12.76
N LYS A 108 -3.00 -17.25 -12.71
CA LYS A 108 -1.62 -17.55 -12.36
C LYS A 108 -1.28 -16.99 -10.98
N PRO A 109 -0.45 -17.69 -10.17
CA PRO A 109 -0.01 -17.15 -8.88
C PRO A 109 0.64 -15.78 -9.05
N ILE A 110 0.22 -14.81 -8.22
CA ILE A 110 0.81 -13.47 -8.15
C ILE A 110 1.46 -13.29 -6.78
N ILE A 111 2.73 -12.88 -6.79
CA ILE A 111 3.54 -12.63 -5.61
C ILE A 111 3.86 -11.13 -5.54
N ALA A 112 3.50 -10.46 -4.45
CA ALA A 112 3.93 -9.08 -4.20
C ALA A 112 5.28 -9.06 -3.49
N ALA A 113 6.26 -8.33 -4.03
CA ALA A 113 7.59 -8.12 -3.45
C ALA A 113 7.62 -6.77 -2.72
N LEU A 114 7.52 -6.78 -1.39
CA LEU A 114 7.20 -5.63 -0.55
C LEU A 114 8.42 -5.08 0.18
N PHE A 115 8.64 -3.76 0.08
CA PHE A 115 9.73 -3.06 0.76
C PHE A 115 9.37 -1.61 1.08
N GLY A 116 10.13 -1.00 1.99
CA GLY A 116 9.96 0.39 2.40
C GLY A 116 8.60 0.62 3.07
N THR A 117 7.71 1.31 2.36
CA THR A 117 6.38 1.69 2.87
C THR A 117 5.28 1.20 1.92
N VAL A 118 4.29 0.47 2.45
CA VAL A 118 3.17 -0.14 1.73
C VAL A 118 1.87 0.30 2.41
N LEU A 119 1.26 1.38 1.94
CA LEU A 119 0.14 2.00 2.63
C LEU A 119 -1.11 2.13 1.76
N GLY A 120 -2.26 2.11 2.40
CA GLY A 120 -3.56 2.36 1.77
C GLY A 120 -3.78 1.48 0.55
N GLY A 121 -4.16 2.07 -0.59
CA GLY A 121 -4.34 1.34 -1.84
C GLY A 121 -3.15 0.47 -2.24
N GLY A 122 -1.91 0.83 -1.86
CA GLY A 122 -0.73 -0.01 -2.09
C GLY A 122 -0.75 -1.29 -1.26
N PHE A 123 -1.24 -1.22 -0.03
CA PHE A 123 -1.43 -2.41 0.77
C PHE A 123 -2.64 -3.22 0.28
N GLU A 124 -3.70 -2.57 -0.21
CA GLU A 124 -4.83 -3.25 -0.86
C GLU A 124 -4.38 -4.02 -2.12
N VAL A 125 -3.45 -3.48 -2.94
CA VAL A 125 -2.80 -4.21 -4.03
C VAL A 125 -2.09 -5.46 -3.51
N ALA A 126 -1.29 -5.33 -2.45
CA ALA A 126 -0.56 -6.45 -1.86
C ALA A 126 -1.51 -7.52 -1.29
N LEU A 127 -2.61 -7.11 -0.64
CA LEU A 127 -3.63 -8.02 -0.10
C LEU A 127 -4.39 -8.77 -1.22
N SER A 128 -4.54 -8.16 -2.39
CA SER A 128 -5.19 -8.76 -3.56
C SER A 128 -4.26 -9.67 -4.38
N CYS A 129 -2.95 -9.61 -4.15
CA CYS A 129 -2.03 -10.62 -4.65
C CYS A 129 -2.20 -11.94 -3.88
N HIS A 130 -1.86 -13.07 -4.52
CA HIS A 130 -2.02 -14.37 -3.90
C HIS A 130 -1.02 -14.62 -2.76
N TYR A 131 0.21 -14.10 -2.91
CA TYR A 131 1.29 -14.24 -1.94
C TYR A 131 2.06 -12.94 -1.74
N ARG A 132 2.74 -12.81 -0.60
CA ARG A 132 3.49 -11.61 -0.19
C ARG A 132 4.85 -11.99 0.37
N VAL A 133 5.90 -11.52 -0.28
CA VAL A 133 7.29 -11.60 0.18
C VAL A 133 7.73 -10.21 0.59
N ALA A 134 8.29 -10.03 1.77
CA ALA A 134 8.60 -8.70 2.31
C ALA A 134 9.97 -8.61 2.97
N LEU A 135 10.63 -7.45 2.86
CA LEU A 135 11.74 -7.13 3.73
C LEU A 135 11.24 -6.96 5.18
N MET A 136 12.02 -7.41 6.15
CA MET A 136 11.62 -7.50 7.56
C MET A 136 11.11 -6.18 8.16
N HIS A 137 11.72 -5.06 7.79
CA HIS A 137 11.40 -3.72 8.31
C HIS A 137 10.37 -2.96 7.49
N THR A 138 9.84 -3.55 6.40
CA THR A 138 8.77 -2.95 5.60
C THR A 138 7.60 -2.55 6.49
N LYS A 139 7.09 -1.34 6.28
CA LYS A 139 5.92 -0.83 7.01
C LYS A 139 4.67 -0.97 6.15
N LEU A 140 3.68 -1.70 6.66
CA LEU A 140 2.41 -1.94 5.97
C LEU A 140 1.25 -1.43 6.81
N GLY A 141 0.25 -0.81 6.17
CA GLY A 141 -0.90 -0.30 6.90
C GLY A 141 -2.01 0.27 6.02
N LEU A 142 -3.15 0.50 6.66
CA LEU A 142 -4.34 1.12 6.07
C LEU A 142 -4.67 2.41 6.87
N PRO A 143 -3.98 3.53 6.59
CA PRO A 143 -4.07 4.75 7.39
C PRO A 143 -5.20 5.70 6.96
N GLU A 144 -6.15 5.26 6.17
CA GLU A 144 -7.20 6.07 5.52
C GLU A 144 -8.00 6.89 6.53
N VAL A 145 -8.18 6.39 7.76
CA VAL A 145 -8.91 7.12 8.83
C VAL A 145 -8.25 8.43 9.20
N THR A 146 -6.94 8.58 8.98
CA THR A 146 -6.22 9.85 9.19
C THR A 146 -6.62 10.95 8.19
N LEU A 147 -7.28 10.54 7.09
CA LEU A 147 -7.84 11.43 6.08
C LEU A 147 -9.38 11.48 6.14
N GLY A 148 -9.99 10.95 7.21
CA GLY A 148 -11.43 10.84 7.33
C GLY A 148 -12.06 9.87 6.32
N LEU A 149 -11.31 8.89 5.85
CA LEU A 149 -11.70 7.84 4.90
C LEU A 149 -11.61 6.47 5.58
N ILE A 150 -12.11 5.44 4.89
CA ILE A 150 -11.80 4.04 5.18
C ILE A 150 -11.13 3.43 3.94
N PRO A 151 -10.47 2.25 4.02
CA PRO A 151 -10.11 1.49 2.85
C PRO A 151 -11.34 1.26 1.96
N GLY A 152 -11.21 1.43 0.66
CA GLY A 152 -12.38 1.42 -0.25
C GLY A 152 -12.19 0.55 -1.49
N ALA A 153 -11.18 -0.32 -1.49
CA ALA A 153 -10.91 -1.23 -2.59
C ALA A 153 -10.75 -2.70 -2.14
N GLY A 154 -11.19 -3.01 -0.92
CA GLY A 154 -11.20 -4.37 -0.37
C GLY A 154 -10.40 -4.52 0.93
N GLY A 155 -9.72 -3.48 1.41
CA GLY A 155 -8.85 -3.56 2.59
C GLY A 155 -9.57 -4.02 3.85
N THR A 156 -10.79 -3.56 4.10
CA THR A 156 -11.60 -3.98 5.26
C THR A 156 -12.12 -5.41 5.14
N GLN A 157 -12.10 -5.96 3.93
CA GLN A 157 -12.58 -7.31 3.64
C GLN A 157 -11.43 -8.33 3.59
N LEU A 158 -10.28 -7.94 3.03
CA LEU A 158 -9.14 -8.84 2.83
C LEU A 158 -8.26 -8.97 4.10
N LEU A 159 -8.00 -7.85 4.79
CA LEU A 159 -7.11 -7.88 5.95
C LEU A 159 -7.61 -8.80 7.08
N PRO A 160 -8.90 -8.79 7.47
CA PRO A 160 -9.38 -9.68 8.52
C PRO A 160 -9.33 -11.16 8.14
N ARG A 161 -9.35 -11.49 6.84
CA ARG A 161 -9.21 -12.87 6.33
C ARG A 161 -7.79 -13.42 6.46
N LEU A 162 -6.79 -12.53 6.51
CA LEU A 162 -5.37 -12.91 6.67
C LEU A 162 -4.90 -12.76 8.11
N ALA A 163 -5.21 -11.62 8.74
CA ALA A 163 -4.63 -11.21 10.02
C ALA A 163 -5.52 -11.48 11.23
N GLY A 164 -6.79 -11.87 10.99
CA GLY A 164 -7.82 -11.95 12.02
C GLY A 164 -8.43 -10.59 12.36
N LEU A 165 -9.53 -10.63 13.11
CA LEU A 165 -10.38 -9.46 13.39
C LEU A 165 -9.68 -8.41 14.25
N GLU A 166 -8.97 -8.83 15.31
CA GLU A 166 -8.32 -7.89 16.23
C GLU A 166 -7.26 -7.04 15.53
N MET A 167 -6.39 -7.68 14.74
CA MET A 167 -5.35 -6.99 13.99
C MET A 167 -5.96 -6.06 12.94
N ALA A 168 -6.99 -6.50 12.23
CA ALA A 168 -7.67 -5.67 11.23
C ALA A 168 -8.34 -4.44 11.89
N LEU A 169 -9.04 -4.64 13.00
CA LEU A 169 -9.64 -3.55 13.78
C LEU A 169 -8.57 -2.57 14.28
N GLU A 170 -7.45 -3.06 14.82
CA GLU A 170 -6.35 -2.21 15.27
C GLU A 170 -5.78 -1.38 14.13
N MET A 171 -5.37 -2.03 13.05
CA MET A 171 -4.69 -1.36 11.95
C MET A 171 -5.58 -0.33 11.26
N ILE A 172 -6.81 -0.70 10.94
CA ILE A 172 -7.70 0.13 10.11
C ILE A 172 -8.30 1.26 10.95
N THR A 173 -8.79 0.99 12.16
CA THR A 173 -9.46 2.02 12.96
C THR A 173 -8.50 3.04 13.60
N LEU A 174 -7.25 2.64 13.83
CA LEU A 174 -6.21 3.53 14.36
C LEU A 174 -5.32 4.12 13.28
N GLY A 175 -5.36 3.59 12.06
CA GLY A 175 -4.52 4.02 10.94
C GLY A 175 -3.03 3.84 11.18
N LYS A 176 -2.63 2.88 12.02
CA LYS A 176 -1.23 2.65 12.39
C LYS A 176 -0.61 1.52 11.56
N PRO A 177 0.49 1.79 10.85
CA PRO A 177 1.21 0.73 10.15
C PRO A 177 1.96 -0.18 11.12
N HIS A 178 2.13 -1.44 10.71
CA HIS A 178 2.97 -2.42 11.39
C HIS A 178 4.13 -2.86 10.50
N THR A 179 5.15 -3.47 11.12
CA THR A 179 6.27 -4.06 10.37
C THR A 179 5.87 -5.37 9.71
N ALA A 180 6.53 -5.72 8.60
CA ALA A 180 6.34 -7.01 7.94
C ALA A 180 6.60 -8.17 8.89
N LYS A 181 7.59 -8.05 9.81
CA LYS A 181 7.86 -9.04 10.85
C LYS A 181 6.63 -9.33 11.71
N LYS A 182 5.96 -8.27 12.23
CA LYS A 182 4.74 -8.45 13.02
C LYS A 182 3.61 -9.08 12.19
N LEU A 183 3.46 -8.66 10.93
CA LEU A 183 2.41 -9.17 10.05
C LEU A 183 2.70 -10.59 9.55
N PHE A 184 3.95 -11.03 9.52
CA PHE A 184 4.31 -12.42 9.28
C PHE A 184 3.79 -13.33 10.40
N ASP A 185 3.95 -12.90 11.65
CA ASP A 185 3.45 -13.63 12.82
C ASP A 185 1.91 -13.76 12.83
N HIS A 186 1.21 -12.92 12.03
CA HIS A 186 -0.25 -12.95 11.84
C HIS A 186 -0.68 -13.53 10.47
N GLY A 187 0.21 -14.18 9.71
CA GLY A 187 -0.13 -14.85 8.46
C GLY A 187 -0.36 -13.93 7.25
N VAL A 188 -0.11 -12.61 7.37
CA VAL A 188 -0.26 -11.68 6.25
C VAL A 188 0.90 -11.78 5.27
N ILE A 189 2.11 -12.00 5.75
CA ILE A 189 3.33 -12.16 4.95
C ILE A 189 3.68 -13.64 4.86
N ASP A 190 4.03 -14.12 3.67
CA ASP A 190 4.35 -15.53 3.41
C ASP A 190 5.84 -15.85 3.55
N LEU A 191 6.69 -14.85 3.23
CA LEU A 191 8.15 -14.98 3.36
C LEU A 191 8.75 -13.66 3.81
N LEU A 192 9.58 -13.70 4.87
CA LEU A 192 10.42 -12.59 5.28
C LEU A 192 11.80 -12.73 4.67
N VAL A 193 12.30 -11.62 4.15
CA VAL A 193 13.65 -11.47 3.62
C VAL A 193 14.43 -10.51 4.52
N GLU A 194 15.60 -10.93 4.97
CA GLU A 194 16.52 -10.05 5.70
C GLU A 194 17.20 -9.08 4.75
N GLU A 195 17.39 -7.85 5.20
CA GLU A 195 18.23 -6.89 4.47
C GLU A 195 19.69 -7.29 4.66
N ASP A 196 20.26 -7.93 3.68
CA ASP A 196 21.70 -8.13 3.61
C ASP A 196 22.33 -6.92 2.93
N SER A 197 23.04 -6.10 3.70
CA SER A 197 23.74 -4.91 3.20
C SER A 197 24.84 -5.25 2.16
N SER A 198 25.19 -6.51 2.01
CA SER A 198 26.16 -7.00 1.01
C SER A 198 25.50 -7.37 -0.32
N LEU A 199 24.17 -7.52 -0.37
CA LEU A 199 23.45 -7.87 -1.59
C LEU A 199 22.83 -6.60 -2.20
N ALA A 200 23.39 -6.18 -3.33
CA ALA A 200 22.91 -5.07 -4.15
C ALA A 200 21.40 -5.14 -4.45
N GLU A 201 20.82 -4.01 -4.90
CA GLU A 201 19.47 -3.90 -5.45
C GLU A 201 19.09 -5.15 -6.25
N GLY A 202 18.11 -5.93 -5.78
CA GLY A 202 17.71 -7.18 -6.43
C GLY A 202 17.51 -8.37 -5.50
N SER A 203 17.97 -8.31 -4.24
CA SER A 203 17.84 -9.41 -3.29
C SER A 203 16.37 -9.78 -3.07
N LEU A 204 15.48 -8.81 -2.79
CA LEU A 204 14.05 -9.05 -2.60
C LEU A 204 13.37 -9.61 -3.86
N LEU A 205 13.60 -9.00 -5.02
CA LEU A 205 13.03 -9.47 -6.29
C LEU A 205 13.50 -10.90 -6.61
N LYS A 206 14.79 -11.19 -6.38
CA LYS A 206 15.34 -12.54 -6.55
C LYS A 206 14.64 -13.53 -5.62
N GLN A 207 14.46 -13.19 -4.34
CA GLN A 207 13.77 -14.04 -3.37
C GLN A 207 12.28 -14.24 -3.74
N ALA A 208 11.60 -13.20 -4.23
CA ALA A 208 10.22 -13.31 -4.69
C ALA A 208 10.09 -14.22 -5.93
N ILE A 209 11.07 -14.17 -6.86
CA ILE A 209 11.12 -15.07 -8.02
C ILE A 209 11.38 -16.52 -7.56
N LEU A 210 12.33 -16.74 -6.64
CA LEU A 210 12.59 -18.07 -6.07
C LEU A 210 11.37 -18.62 -5.35
N PHE A 211 10.68 -17.77 -4.58
CA PHE A 211 9.43 -18.14 -3.93
C PHE A 211 8.34 -18.51 -4.94
N ALA A 212 8.24 -17.77 -6.07
CA ALA A 212 7.31 -18.12 -7.14
C ALA A 212 7.61 -19.52 -7.73
N TYR A 213 8.87 -19.88 -7.94
CA TYR A 213 9.24 -21.23 -8.34
C TYR A 213 8.86 -22.26 -7.29
N THR A 214 9.08 -21.98 -5.99
CA THR A 214 8.66 -22.88 -4.90
C THR A 214 7.15 -23.13 -4.93
N ILE A 215 6.32 -22.09 -5.14
CA ILE A 215 4.86 -22.23 -5.28
C ILE A 215 4.49 -23.15 -6.47
N LEU A 216 5.18 -23.00 -7.60
CA LEU A 216 4.94 -23.84 -8.78
C LEU A 216 5.36 -25.29 -8.54
N ASP A 217 6.53 -25.53 -7.96
CA ASP A 217 7.08 -26.86 -7.72
C ASP A 217 6.29 -27.64 -6.66
N THR A 218 5.75 -26.94 -5.66
CA THR A 218 4.92 -27.56 -4.60
C THR A 218 3.46 -27.72 -5.00
N GLY A 219 3.05 -27.20 -6.17
CA GLY A 219 1.68 -27.28 -6.65
C GLY A 219 0.65 -26.48 -5.82
N GLN A 220 1.09 -25.51 -5.00
CA GLN A 220 0.18 -24.70 -4.17
C GLN A 220 -0.79 -23.86 -5.01
N GLY A 221 -0.38 -23.45 -6.21
CA GLY A 221 -1.25 -22.75 -7.15
C GLY A 221 -1.69 -21.36 -6.69
N VAL A 222 -2.91 -20.99 -7.07
CA VAL A 222 -3.52 -19.70 -6.75
C VAL A 222 -4.21 -19.76 -5.39
N ARG A 223 -3.86 -18.85 -4.49
CA ARG A 223 -4.51 -18.69 -3.17
C ARG A 223 -5.22 -17.33 -3.10
N ARG A 224 -6.53 -17.33 -3.31
CA ARG A 224 -7.34 -16.11 -3.26
C ARG A 224 -7.74 -15.79 -1.82
N VAL A 225 -7.30 -14.62 -1.35
CA VAL A 225 -7.67 -14.11 -0.02
C VAL A 225 -9.18 -13.86 0.06
N SER A 226 -9.81 -13.45 -1.05
CA SER A 226 -11.26 -13.25 -1.14
C SER A 226 -12.08 -14.50 -0.83
N GLN A 227 -11.51 -15.69 -1.01
CA GLN A 227 -12.15 -16.98 -0.76
C GLN A 227 -11.84 -17.58 0.61
N MET A 228 -10.97 -16.94 1.38
CA MET A 228 -10.64 -17.39 2.74
C MET A 228 -11.79 -17.03 3.70
N ASN A 229 -12.04 -17.92 4.65
CA ASN A 229 -12.99 -17.65 5.73
C ASN A 229 -12.34 -16.79 6.81
N ILE A 230 -13.15 -15.96 7.47
CA ILE A 230 -12.74 -15.29 8.69
C ILE A 230 -13.02 -16.24 9.85
N GLU A 231 -12.00 -16.54 10.65
CA GLU A 231 -12.19 -17.28 11.88
C GLU A 231 -12.95 -16.40 12.88
N THR A 232 -14.11 -16.86 13.28
CA THR A 232 -14.98 -16.19 14.25
C THR A 232 -15.21 -17.08 15.45
N SER A 233 -15.31 -16.47 16.63
CA SER A 233 -15.78 -17.11 17.86
C SER A 233 -17.15 -16.55 18.21
N ASP A 234 -17.89 -17.19 19.10
CA ASP A 234 -19.19 -16.70 19.59
C ASP A 234 -19.11 -15.31 20.23
N SER A 235 -17.89 -14.88 20.59
CA SER A 235 -17.60 -13.56 21.19
C SER A 235 -17.32 -12.43 20.17
N HIS A 236 -17.43 -12.66 18.86
CA HIS A 236 -17.10 -11.62 17.88
C HIS A 236 -17.99 -10.37 17.99
N VAL A 237 -19.26 -10.53 18.38
CA VAL A 237 -20.18 -9.40 18.62
C VAL A 237 -19.66 -8.53 19.75
N GLU A 238 -19.24 -9.14 20.85
CA GLU A 238 -18.66 -8.42 21.99
C GLU A 238 -17.37 -7.69 21.60
N LEU A 239 -16.56 -8.28 20.73
CA LEU A 239 -15.34 -7.65 20.22
C LEU A 239 -15.65 -6.35 19.47
N PHE A 240 -16.64 -6.35 18.56
CA PHE A 240 -17.05 -5.15 17.85
C PHE A 240 -17.59 -4.06 18.79
N ASP A 241 -18.41 -4.44 19.78
CA ASP A 241 -18.93 -3.50 20.78
C ASP A 241 -17.82 -2.89 21.65
N GLN A 242 -16.82 -3.67 22.05
CA GLN A 242 -15.65 -3.19 22.76
C GLN A 242 -14.85 -2.19 21.91
N TRP A 243 -14.64 -2.51 20.63
CA TRP A 243 -13.95 -1.60 19.72
C TRP A 243 -14.73 -0.33 19.44
N ARG A 244 -16.06 -0.37 19.28
CA ARG A 244 -16.90 0.83 19.18
C ARG A 244 -16.73 1.74 20.39
N LYS A 245 -16.79 1.18 21.60
CA LYS A 245 -16.59 1.95 22.85
C LYS A 245 -15.16 2.53 22.95
N LYS A 246 -14.15 1.75 22.60
CA LYS A 246 -12.74 2.17 22.60
C LYS A 246 -12.49 3.31 21.61
N ILE A 247 -13.02 3.18 20.40
CA ILE A 247 -12.84 4.17 19.32
C ILE A 247 -13.67 5.44 19.59
N ALA A 248 -14.86 5.36 20.12
CA ALA A 248 -15.66 6.54 20.48
C ALA A 248 -14.89 7.51 21.38
N LYS A 249 -14.10 6.98 22.34
CA LYS A 249 -13.24 7.80 23.22
C LYS A 249 -12.05 8.42 22.50
N LYS A 250 -11.45 7.70 21.52
CA LYS A 250 -10.22 8.12 20.83
C LYS A 250 -10.49 9.01 19.61
N ALA A 251 -11.54 8.71 18.87
CA ALA A 251 -11.84 9.34 17.59
C ALA A 251 -12.30 10.81 17.69
N ARG A 252 -12.65 11.30 18.91
CA ARG A 252 -13.04 12.70 19.14
C ARG A 252 -14.07 13.24 18.13
N GLY A 253 -15.09 12.44 17.79
CA GLY A 253 -16.13 12.79 16.83
C GLY A 253 -15.80 12.49 15.36
N GLN A 254 -14.65 11.91 15.05
CA GLN A 254 -14.36 11.41 13.70
C GLN A 254 -15.27 10.22 13.36
N LYS A 255 -15.86 10.25 12.16
CA LYS A 255 -16.82 9.23 11.70
C LYS A 255 -16.14 8.03 11.05
N ALA A 256 -15.03 8.25 10.35
CA ALA A 256 -14.35 7.20 9.58
C ALA A 256 -13.94 5.97 10.41
N PRO A 257 -13.40 6.10 11.65
CA PRO A 257 -13.08 4.92 12.45
C PRO A 257 -14.29 4.05 12.81
N GLN A 258 -15.49 4.66 13.01
CA GLN A 258 -16.72 3.89 13.21
C GLN A 258 -17.16 3.18 11.93
N CYS A 259 -17.14 3.89 10.79
CA CYS A 259 -17.44 3.29 9.49
C CYS A 259 -16.47 2.12 9.17
N ALA A 260 -15.20 2.22 9.61
CA ALA A 260 -14.24 1.13 9.45
C ALA A 260 -14.64 -0.12 10.26
N ILE A 261 -15.12 0.06 11.49
CA ILE A 261 -15.64 -1.05 12.30
C ILE A 261 -16.82 -1.70 11.59
N ASP A 262 -17.78 -0.89 11.11
CA ASP A 262 -18.98 -1.41 10.42
C ASP A 262 -18.60 -2.16 9.14
N ALA A 263 -17.60 -1.69 8.39
CA ALA A 263 -17.11 -2.37 7.19
C ALA A 263 -16.43 -3.71 7.52
N ILE A 264 -15.65 -3.79 8.61
CA ILE A 264 -15.01 -5.03 9.06
C ILE A 264 -16.06 -6.02 9.61
N GLU A 265 -17.08 -5.54 10.31
CA GLU A 265 -18.19 -6.37 10.77
C GLU A 265 -18.95 -6.98 9.59
N ASN A 266 -19.19 -6.20 8.53
CA ASN A 266 -19.80 -6.69 7.29
C ASN A 266 -18.94 -7.78 6.61
N ALA A 267 -17.62 -7.79 6.81
CA ALA A 267 -16.77 -8.87 6.30
C ALA A 267 -17.03 -10.21 6.98
N VAL A 268 -17.57 -10.19 8.21
CA VAL A 268 -17.98 -11.39 8.97
C VAL A 268 -19.40 -11.80 8.60
N LEU A 269 -20.30 -10.83 8.47
CA LEU A 269 -21.74 -11.08 8.34
C LEU A 269 -22.19 -11.37 6.91
N LEU A 270 -21.43 -10.93 5.90
CA LEU A 270 -21.85 -10.97 4.51
C LEU A 270 -20.85 -11.78 3.65
N PRO A 271 -21.33 -12.34 2.52
CA PRO A 271 -20.45 -12.83 1.48
C PRO A 271 -19.47 -11.74 1.01
N PHE A 272 -18.28 -12.15 0.56
CA PHE A 272 -17.18 -11.22 0.22
C PHE A 272 -17.59 -10.08 -0.73
N GLU A 273 -18.30 -10.39 -1.81
CA GLU A 273 -18.70 -9.38 -2.80
C GLU A 273 -19.75 -8.40 -2.25
N GLU A 274 -20.63 -8.86 -1.35
CA GLU A 274 -21.60 -8.00 -0.66
C GLU A 274 -20.89 -7.11 0.37
N GLY A 275 -19.96 -7.67 1.14
CA GLY A 275 -19.12 -6.92 2.07
C GLY A 275 -18.31 -5.83 1.37
N LYS A 276 -17.72 -6.12 0.20
CA LYS A 276 -17.03 -5.12 -0.64
C LYS A 276 -17.96 -3.99 -1.10
N LYS A 277 -19.18 -4.32 -1.47
CA LYS A 277 -20.17 -3.32 -1.86
C LYS A 277 -20.50 -2.39 -0.68
N CYS A 278 -20.74 -2.97 0.51
CA CYS A 278 -20.96 -2.19 1.73
C CYS A 278 -19.73 -1.33 2.09
N GLU A 279 -18.51 -1.87 1.99
CA GLU A 279 -17.27 -1.11 2.16
C GLU A 279 -17.24 0.10 1.21
N ARG A 280 -17.57 -0.12 -0.07
CA ARG A 280 -17.57 0.94 -1.07
C ARG A 280 -18.57 2.04 -0.76
N ASP A 281 -19.77 1.70 -0.33
CA ASP A 281 -20.80 2.66 0.06
C ASP A 281 -20.36 3.50 1.28
N LEU A 282 -19.78 2.85 2.28
CA LEU A 282 -19.21 3.52 3.46
C LEU A 282 -18.02 4.42 3.09
N PHE A 283 -17.15 3.96 2.19
CA PHE A 283 -16.04 4.77 1.68
C PHE A 283 -16.56 6.04 0.99
N ILE A 284 -17.54 5.93 0.09
CA ILE A 284 -18.14 7.07 -0.61
C ILE A 284 -18.75 8.04 0.41
N LYS A 285 -19.50 7.53 1.37
CA LYS A 285 -20.08 8.34 2.46
C LYS A 285 -19.01 9.10 3.26
N CYS A 286 -17.90 8.46 3.57
CA CYS A 286 -16.76 9.10 4.25
C CYS A 286 -16.10 10.14 3.34
N ARG A 287 -15.80 9.79 2.09
CA ARG A 287 -15.13 10.66 1.10
C ARG A 287 -15.88 11.97 0.89
N ASP A 288 -17.18 11.91 0.77
CA ASP A 288 -18.04 13.05 0.47
C ASP A 288 -18.41 13.86 1.73
N SER A 289 -17.94 13.45 2.91
CA SER A 289 -18.16 14.16 4.16
C SER A 289 -17.31 15.43 4.27
N SER A 290 -17.83 16.43 4.98
CA SER A 290 -17.08 17.64 5.33
C SER A 290 -15.84 17.33 6.18
N GLN A 291 -15.89 16.29 7.02
CA GLN A 291 -14.73 15.85 7.81
C GLN A 291 -13.57 15.40 6.93
N SER A 292 -13.82 14.51 5.96
CA SER A 292 -12.78 14.05 5.05
C SER A 292 -12.23 15.20 4.20
N THR A 293 -13.09 16.09 3.72
CA THR A 293 -12.66 17.28 2.98
C THR A 293 -11.72 18.15 3.80
N ALA A 294 -12.06 18.43 5.06
CA ALA A 294 -11.25 19.24 5.97
C ALA A 294 -9.91 18.53 6.32
N MET A 295 -9.95 17.23 6.62
CA MET A 295 -8.75 16.45 6.99
C MET A 295 -7.78 16.34 5.80
N ARG A 296 -8.27 16.11 4.59
CA ARG A 296 -7.46 16.11 3.36
C ARG A 296 -6.85 17.50 3.10
N HIS A 297 -7.63 18.57 3.32
CA HIS A 297 -7.11 19.94 3.20
C HIS A 297 -5.95 20.18 4.17
N ALA A 298 -6.13 19.82 5.44
CA ALA A 298 -5.08 19.97 6.46
C ALA A 298 -3.82 19.17 6.09
N PHE A 299 -3.97 17.92 5.66
CA PHE A 299 -2.87 17.07 5.22
C PHE A 299 -2.06 17.71 4.07
N PHE A 300 -2.72 18.26 3.06
CA PHE A 300 -2.01 18.94 1.97
C PHE A 300 -1.41 20.27 2.40
N ALA A 301 -2.07 21.01 3.31
CA ALA A 301 -1.56 22.28 3.83
C ALA A 301 -0.27 22.06 4.63
N GLU A 302 -0.23 21.05 5.51
CA GLU A 302 0.98 20.68 6.27
C GLU A 302 2.14 20.30 5.33
N ARG A 303 1.88 19.48 4.32
CA ARG A 303 2.90 19.08 3.34
C ARG A 303 3.42 20.26 2.51
N ARG A 304 2.55 21.22 2.17
CA ARG A 304 2.99 22.44 1.48
C ARG A 304 3.80 23.34 2.39
N ALA A 305 3.40 23.51 3.64
CA ALA A 305 4.12 24.29 4.62
C ALA A 305 5.52 23.74 4.92
N ALA A 306 5.69 22.41 4.83
CA ALA A 306 6.98 21.76 5.02
C ALA A 306 7.94 21.89 3.83
N LYS A 307 7.45 22.35 2.66
CA LYS A 307 8.31 22.59 1.49
C LYS A 307 8.95 23.96 1.60
N LEU A 308 10.26 24.02 1.41
CA LEU A 308 10.95 25.30 1.23
C LEU A 308 10.43 26.00 -0.05
N PRO A 309 10.32 27.34 -0.06
CA PRO A 309 9.97 28.08 -1.27
C PRO A 309 10.92 27.71 -2.43
N GLU A 310 10.43 27.77 -3.68
CA GLU A 310 11.21 27.42 -4.87
C GLU A 310 12.45 28.33 -5.05
N CYS A 311 12.42 29.56 -4.49
CA CYS A 311 13.58 30.45 -4.45
C CYS A 311 14.71 29.96 -3.53
N TYR A 312 14.48 28.92 -2.72
CA TYR A 312 15.52 28.32 -1.88
C TYR A 312 16.26 27.25 -2.67
N ASP A 313 17.47 27.54 -3.06
CA ASP A 313 18.35 26.57 -3.70
C ASP A 313 18.79 25.51 -2.70
N LYS A 314 18.24 24.30 -2.83
CA LYS A 314 18.57 23.15 -1.97
C LYS A 314 20.02 22.68 -2.15
N THR A 315 20.71 23.09 -3.21
CA THR A 315 22.11 22.73 -3.48
C THR A 315 23.08 23.65 -2.75
N GLN A 316 22.63 24.82 -2.31
CA GLN A 316 23.43 25.71 -1.50
C GLN A 316 23.40 25.26 -0.05
N ASN A 317 24.57 24.93 0.45
CA ASN A 317 24.79 24.63 1.87
C ASN A 317 24.69 25.96 2.66
N THR A 318 23.45 26.45 2.86
CA THR A 318 23.22 27.70 3.59
C THR A 318 23.66 27.50 5.04
N PRO A 319 24.67 28.19 5.54
CA PRO A 319 25.14 28.03 6.89
C PRO A 319 24.00 28.39 7.87
N LEU A 320 23.72 27.49 8.80
CA LEU A 320 22.76 27.74 9.87
C LEU A 320 23.27 28.90 10.73
N LEU A 321 22.47 29.95 10.89
CA LEU A 321 22.77 31.01 11.84
C LEU A 321 22.77 30.43 13.26
N PRO A 322 23.83 30.65 14.06
CA PRO A 322 23.87 30.16 15.42
C PRO A 322 22.80 30.88 16.27
N ILE A 323 21.81 30.16 16.76
CA ILE A 323 20.82 30.69 17.69
C ILE A 323 21.46 30.80 19.07
N LYS A 324 21.77 32.05 19.50
CA LYS A 324 22.45 32.31 20.77
C LYS A 324 21.49 32.67 21.91
N GLN A 325 20.29 33.13 21.59
CA GLN A 325 19.28 33.54 22.56
C GLN A 325 17.90 33.17 22.06
N VAL A 326 17.06 32.66 22.95
CA VAL A 326 15.66 32.34 22.70
C VAL A 326 14.84 33.01 23.78
N ALA A 327 13.74 33.66 23.40
CA ALA A 327 12.76 34.22 24.33
C ALA A 327 11.45 33.46 24.19
N VAL A 328 10.86 33.07 25.32
CA VAL A 328 9.52 32.49 25.38
C VAL A 328 8.56 33.55 25.91
N ILE A 329 7.62 33.97 25.07
CA ILE A 329 6.63 34.98 25.44
C ILE A 329 5.39 34.27 25.95
N GLY A 330 5.14 34.40 27.25
CA GLY A 330 4.02 33.78 27.98
C GLY A 330 4.49 32.69 28.94
N ALA A 331 4.03 32.78 30.19
CA ALA A 331 4.38 31.87 31.28
C ALA A 331 3.26 30.86 31.62
N GLY A 332 2.29 30.65 30.70
CA GLY A 332 1.27 29.63 30.84
C GLY A 332 1.80 28.21 30.64
N THR A 333 0.92 27.22 30.71
CA THR A 333 1.26 25.79 30.61
C THR A 333 2.16 25.46 29.37
N MET A 334 1.88 26.08 28.22
CA MET A 334 2.69 25.87 27.00
C MET A 334 4.03 26.59 27.09
N GLY A 335 4.06 27.84 27.55
CA GLY A 335 5.32 28.60 27.65
C GLY A 335 6.31 27.98 28.64
N GLY A 336 5.81 27.51 29.78
CA GLY A 336 6.59 26.76 30.77
C GLY A 336 7.18 25.46 30.20
N GLY A 337 6.39 24.69 29.43
CA GLY A 337 6.84 23.46 28.80
C GLY A 337 7.85 23.65 27.66
N ILE A 338 7.82 24.79 26.98
CA ILE A 338 8.79 25.14 25.91
C ILE A 338 10.13 25.60 26.51
N ALA A 339 10.09 26.26 27.67
CA ALA A 339 11.27 26.80 28.32
C ALA A 339 12.09 25.73 29.10
N MET A 340 11.48 24.62 29.48
CA MET A 340 12.16 23.46 30.10
C MET A 340 12.84 22.59 29.07
#